data_300af238d5ce00a92057edddeafe3776
#
_entry.id   300af238d5ce00a92057edddeafe3776
#
_cell.length_a   1.000
_cell.length_b   1.000
_cell.length_c   1.000
_cell.angle_alpha   90.00
_cell.angle_beta   90.00
_cell.angle_gamma   90.00
#
_symmetry.space_group_name_H-M   'P 1'
#
loop_
_entity.id
_entity.type
_entity.pdbx_description
1 polymer ?
#
loop_
_entity_poly.entity_id
_entity_poly.type
_entity_poly.pdbx_seq_one_letter_code
_entity_poly.pdbx_strand_id
1 'polypeptide(L)'
;MNPGNGLDLFISISLKHPELNAVRYDADHSIIGLEIALLGEITEENERLFIEHIYKCLELYHQGIKVNTSVLKVYFQRLKEITLLHLQRDMGTMSEGEMELALNVILDCFPGQIIYDRGDSITEEPFRNKVKQNLLRRISKDDSKNHFLAFRKQGR
;
A
#
# COMPACT_ATOMS: atom_id res chain seq x y z
N MET A 1 18.43 -8.48 6.83
CA MET A 1 17.75 -7.77 5.75
C MET A 1 18.50 -6.51 5.38
N ASN A 2 18.53 -6.24 4.11
CA ASN A 2 19.21 -5.05 3.61
C ASN A 2 18.24 -3.86 3.72
N PRO A 3 18.56 -2.84 4.53
CA PRO A 3 17.66 -1.69 4.66
C PRO A 3 17.35 -1.00 3.33
N GLY A 4 18.30 -1.03 2.39
CA GLY A 4 18.06 -0.42 1.11
C GLY A 4 16.96 -1.10 0.32
N ASN A 5 16.79 -2.40 0.51
CA ASN A 5 15.75 -3.12 -0.20
C ASN A 5 14.37 -2.69 0.25
N GLY A 6 14.21 -2.45 1.55
CA GLY A 6 12.93 -2.00 2.06
C GLY A 6 12.56 -0.63 1.53
N LEU A 7 13.55 0.26 1.50
CA LEU A 7 13.31 1.60 0.99
C LEU A 7 12.99 1.56 -0.50
N ASP A 8 13.72 0.75 -1.26
CA ASP A 8 13.49 0.65 -2.69
C ASP A 8 12.08 0.12 -2.96
N LEU A 9 11.65 -0.87 -2.19
CA LEU A 9 10.31 -1.41 -2.34
C LEU A 9 9.26 -0.34 -2.05
N PHE A 10 9.45 0.41 -0.97
CA PHE A 10 8.53 1.48 -0.60
C PHE A 10 8.37 2.50 -1.73
N ILE A 11 9.49 2.94 -2.30
CA ILE A 11 9.47 3.93 -3.36
C ILE A 11 8.84 3.35 -4.63
N SER A 12 9.19 2.12 -4.96
CA SER A 12 8.66 1.47 -6.16
C SER A 12 7.15 1.35 -6.07
N ILE A 13 6.66 0.91 -4.92
CA ILE A 13 5.21 0.76 -4.73
C ILE A 13 4.54 2.13 -4.83
N SER A 14 5.14 3.14 -4.22
CA SER A 14 4.54 4.47 -4.21
C SER A 14 4.36 5.04 -5.61
N LEU A 15 5.25 4.69 -6.52
CA LEU A 15 5.24 5.30 -7.85
C LEU A 15 4.54 4.46 -8.91
N LYS A 16 4.43 3.17 -8.70
CA LYS A 16 3.92 2.29 -9.75
C LYS A 16 2.43 2.03 -9.70
N HIS A 17 1.79 2.26 -8.57
CA HIS A 17 0.41 1.83 -8.38
C HIS A 17 -0.50 3.02 -8.12
N PRO A 18 -1.18 3.51 -9.15
CA PRO A 18 -2.10 4.64 -8.98
C PRO A 18 -3.33 4.31 -8.14
N GLU A 19 -3.59 3.03 -7.90
CA GLU A 19 -4.69 2.63 -7.04
C GLU A 19 -4.46 3.03 -5.59
N LEU A 20 -3.21 3.22 -5.19
CA LEU A 20 -2.91 3.49 -3.80
C LEU A 20 -3.14 4.96 -3.49
N ASN A 21 -3.94 5.20 -2.46
CA ASN A 21 -4.19 6.54 -1.97
C ASN A 21 -3.02 7.05 -1.14
N ALA A 22 -2.40 6.16 -0.38
CA ALA A 22 -1.26 6.52 0.45
C ALA A 22 -0.42 5.28 0.73
N VAL A 23 0.86 5.51 0.92
CA VAL A 23 1.80 4.47 1.35
C VAL A 23 2.56 5.02 2.54
N ARG A 24 2.62 4.24 3.61
CA ARG A 24 3.31 4.63 4.83
C ARG A 24 4.39 3.62 5.15
N TYR A 25 5.48 4.13 5.66
CA TYR A 25 6.60 3.28 6.03
C TYR A 25 7.02 3.60 7.46
N ASP A 26 6.96 2.59 8.32
CA ASP A 26 7.40 2.70 9.70
C ASP A 26 8.77 2.04 9.81
N ALA A 27 9.81 2.86 9.84
CA ALA A 27 11.17 2.35 9.86
C ALA A 27 11.51 1.64 11.17
N ASP A 28 10.93 2.10 12.27
CA ASP A 28 11.18 1.48 13.58
C ASP A 28 10.76 0.03 13.61
N HIS A 29 9.61 -0.26 13.03
CA HIS A 29 9.03 -1.59 13.10
C HIS A 29 9.12 -2.33 11.76
N SER A 30 9.72 -1.71 10.75
CA SER A 30 9.85 -2.29 9.42
C SER A 30 8.50 -2.71 8.87
N ILE A 31 7.53 -1.82 8.97
CA ILE A 31 6.18 -2.09 8.50
C ILE A 31 5.85 -1.14 7.37
N ILE A 32 5.23 -1.69 6.32
CA ILE A 32 4.70 -0.89 5.25
C ILE A 32 3.18 -0.95 5.31
N GLY A 33 2.55 0.22 5.19
CA GLY A 33 1.10 0.32 5.18
C GLY A 33 0.61 0.88 3.87
N LEU A 34 -0.39 0.23 3.30
CA LEU A 34 -0.98 0.63 2.04
C LEU A 34 -2.41 1.04 2.27
N GLU A 35 -2.83 2.10 1.62
CA GLU A 35 -4.17 2.63 1.80
C GLU A 35 -4.82 2.80 0.45
N ILE A 36 -6.01 2.26 0.29
CA ILE A 36 -6.78 2.37 -0.94
C ILE A 36 -8.11 3.00 -0.62
N ALA A 37 -8.49 4.01 -1.38
CA ALA A 37 -9.75 4.71 -1.16
C ALA A 37 -10.82 4.12 -2.06
N LEU A 38 -11.94 3.73 -1.44
CA LEU A 38 -13.08 3.17 -2.14
C LEU A 38 -14.24 4.11 -2.04
N LEU A 39 -14.93 4.33 -3.15
CA LEU A 39 -16.06 5.22 -3.19
C LEU A 39 -17.26 4.55 -2.54
N GLY A 40 -17.92 5.27 -1.63
CA GLY A 40 -19.13 4.78 -1.02
C GLY A 40 -18.90 3.98 0.24
N GLU A 41 -19.95 3.34 0.69
CA GLU A 41 -19.91 2.51 1.89
C GLU A 41 -19.83 1.06 1.52
N ILE A 42 -19.03 0.34 2.26
CA ILE A 42 -18.92 -1.10 2.12
C ILE A 42 -19.65 -1.72 3.30
N THR A 43 -20.55 -2.66 3.04
CA THR A 43 -21.28 -3.31 4.12
C THR A 43 -20.34 -4.14 4.96
N GLU A 44 -20.72 -4.35 6.24
CA GLU A 44 -19.90 -5.17 7.12
C GLU A 44 -19.73 -6.58 6.58
N GLU A 45 -20.77 -7.10 5.96
CA GLU A 45 -20.68 -8.43 5.38
C GLU A 45 -19.65 -8.46 4.25
N ASN A 46 -19.68 -7.46 3.37
CA ASN A 46 -18.72 -7.42 2.26
C ASN A 46 -17.31 -7.20 2.77
N GLU A 47 -17.14 -6.41 3.84
CA GLU A 47 -15.82 -6.27 4.44
C GLU A 47 -15.31 -7.61 4.93
N ARG A 48 -16.15 -8.33 5.65
CA ARG A 48 -15.75 -9.63 6.19
C ARG A 48 -15.41 -10.62 5.09
N LEU A 49 -16.23 -10.67 4.07
CA LEU A 49 -15.98 -11.58 2.95
C LEU A 49 -14.67 -11.23 2.24
N PHE A 50 -14.43 -9.96 2.04
CA PHE A 50 -13.19 -9.56 1.39
C PHE A 50 -11.99 -9.92 2.24
N ILE A 51 -12.05 -9.64 3.55
CA ILE A 51 -10.93 -9.92 4.43
C ILE A 51 -10.62 -11.41 4.43
N GLU A 52 -11.65 -12.25 4.51
CA GLU A 52 -11.44 -13.69 4.45
C GLU A 52 -10.81 -14.11 3.14
N HIS A 53 -11.27 -13.50 2.06
CA HIS A 53 -10.79 -13.87 0.74
C HIS A 53 -9.32 -13.46 0.54
N ILE A 54 -8.98 -12.23 0.91
CA ILE A 54 -7.62 -11.75 0.67
C ILE A 54 -6.63 -12.45 1.58
N TYR A 55 -7.02 -12.75 2.84
CA TYR A 55 -6.14 -13.51 3.71
C TYR A 55 -5.84 -14.88 3.11
N LYS A 56 -6.86 -15.52 2.57
CA LYS A 56 -6.67 -16.83 1.97
C LYS A 56 -5.75 -16.77 0.75
N CYS A 57 -5.96 -15.79 -0.09
CA CYS A 57 -5.13 -15.63 -1.27
C CYS A 57 -3.67 -15.37 -0.89
N LEU A 58 -3.46 -14.48 0.08
CA LEU A 58 -2.10 -14.16 0.50
C LEU A 58 -1.45 -15.33 1.22
N GLU A 59 -2.22 -16.07 2.00
CA GLU A 59 -1.68 -17.25 2.68
C GLU A 59 -1.17 -18.26 1.66
N LEU A 60 -1.96 -18.52 0.63
CA LEU A 60 -1.54 -19.45 -0.40
C LEU A 60 -0.29 -18.95 -1.13
N TYR A 61 -0.24 -17.66 -1.38
CA TYR A 61 0.93 -17.07 -2.04
C TYR A 61 2.17 -17.26 -1.17
N HIS A 62 2.04 -16.97 0.13
CA HIS A 62 3.18 -17.10 1.03
C HIS A 62 3.64 -18.54 1.17
N GLN A 63 2.71 -19.48 1.18
CA GLN A 63 3.08 -20.88 1.22
C GLN A 63 3.85 -21.28 -0.05
N GLY A 64 3.41 -20.75 -1.19
CA GLY A 64 4.06 -21.08 -2.45
C GLY A 64 5.49 -20.58 -2.53
N ILE A 65 5.77 -19.42 -1.98
CA ILE A 65 7.12 -18.87 -1.99
C ILE A 65 7.87 -19.15 -0.69
N LYS A 66 7.26 -19.90 0.22
CA LYS A 66 7.88 -20.33 1.48
C LYS A 66 8.32 -19.14 2.33
N VAL A 67 7.42 -18.19 2.53
CA VAL A 67 7.66 -17.02 3.33
C VAL A 67 6.75 -17.03 4.54
N ASN A 68 7.31 -16.69 5.70
CA ASN A 68 6.54 -16.53 6.92
C ASN A 68 6.43 -15.04 7.24
N THR A 69 5.19 -14.55 7.27
CA THR A 69 4.97 -13.14 7.56
C THR A 69 4.96 -12.92 9.07
N SER A 70 5.46 -11.78 9.50
CA SER A 70 5.34 -11.40 10.90
C SER A 70 4.24 -10.35 11.10
N VAL A 71 3.87 -9.62 10.05
CA VAL A 71 2.79 -8.65 10.12
C VAL A 71 1.96 -8.78 8.86
N LEU A 72 0.68 -9.07 9.04
CA LEU A 72 -0.28 -9.06 7.95
C LEU A 72 -1.60 -8.63 8.56
N LYS A 73 -2.04 -7.42 8.23
CA LYS A 73 -3.25 -6.87 8.80
C LYS A 73 -4.04 -6.16 7.71
N VAL A 74 -5.32 -6.48 7.64
CA VAL A 74 -6.23 -5.87 6.66
C VAL A 74 -7.43 -5.36 7.44
N TYR A 75 -7.76 -4.09 7.23
CA TYR A 75 -8.94 -3.54 7.91
C TYR A 75 -9.48 -2.37 7.10
N PHE A 76 -10.73 -2.03 7.38
CA PHE A 76 -11.42 -0.94 6.72
C PHE A 76 -11.65 0.19 7.71
N GLN A 77 -11.63 1.41 7.18
CA GLN A 77 -11.92 2.59 7.95
C GLN A 77 -12.99 3.38 7.20
N ARG A 78 -14.15 3.51 7.82
CA ARG A 78 -15.27 4.20 7.17
C ARG A 78 -15.17 5.69 7.42
N LEU A 79 -15.19 6.45 6.33
CA LEU A 79 -15.29 7.89 6.38
C LEU A 79 -16.65 8.27 5.82
N LYS A 80 -16.87 9.56 5.65
CA LYS A 80 -18.22 10.03 5.34
C LYS A 80 -18.74 9.48 4.00
N GLU A 81 -17.96 9.64 2.95
CA GLU A 81 -18.41 9.23 1.62
C GLU A 81 -17.49 8.25 0.97
N ILE A 82 -16.43 7.87 1.66
CA ILE A 82 -15.48 6.90 1.15
C ILE A 82 -15.13 5.94 2.27
N THR A 83 -14.61 4.80 1.85
CA THR A 83 -14.09 3.80 2.79
C THR A 83 -12.62 3.58 2.45
N LEU A 84 -11.79 3.62 3.46
CA LEU A 84 -10.37 3.36 3.26
C LEU A 84 -10.06 1.91 3.60
N LEU A 85 -9.38 1.25 2.69
CA LEU A 85 -8.93 -0.12 2.89
C LEU A 85 -7.45 -0.06 3.23
N HIS A 86 -7.09 -0.64 4.37
CA HIS A 86 -5.72 -0.63 4.86
C HIS A 86 -5.12 -2.02 4.82
N LEU A 87 -3.89 -2.10 4.34
CA LEU A 87 -3.13 -3.33 4.33
C LEU A 87 -1.76 -3.06 4.93
N GLN A 88 -1.41 -3.79 6.00
CA GLN A 88 -0.12 -3.63 6.65
C GLN A 88 0.67 -4.91 6.55
N ARG A 89 1.94 -4.78 6.23
CA ARG A 89 2.82 -5.91 6.06
C ARG A 89 4.20 -5.60 6.62
N ASP A 90 4.91 -6.65 7.03
CA ASP A 90 6.31 -6.48 7.39
C ASP A 90 7.14 -6.37 6.12
N MET A 91 7.99 -5.35 6.12
CA MET A 91 8.81 -5.07 4.93
C MET A 91 9.72 -6.23 4.57
N GLY A 92 10.20 -6.94 5.57
CA GLY A 92 11.19 -7.97 5.35
C GLY A 92 10.72 -9.12 4.48
N THR A 93 9.41 -9.36 4.45
CA THR A 93 8.88 -10.50 3.70
C THR A 93 7.95 -10.10 2.57
N MET A 94 7.69 -8.81 2.40
CA MET A 94 6.80 -8.37 1.34
C MET A 94 7.56 -8.23 0.03
N SER A 95 6.87 -8.54 -1.07
CA SER A 95 7.46 -8.44 -2.40
C SER A 95 6.51 -7.72 -3.34
N GLU A 96 7.03 -7.31 -4.50
CA GLU A 96 6.19 -6.68 -5.50
C GLU A 96 5.16 -7.66 -6.06
N GLY A 97 5.52 -8.93 -6.16
CA GLY A 97 4.57 -9.94 -6.62
C GLY A 97 3.38 -10.05 -5.71
N GLU A 98 3.63 -9.99 -4.40
CA GLU A 98 2.54 -10.01 -3.43
C GLU A 98 1.67 -8.76 -3.57
N MET A 99 2.31 -7.62 -3.79
CA MET A 99 1.59 -6.37 -3.96
C MET A 99 0.65 -6.44 -5.16
N GLU A 100 1.16 -6.96 -6.27
CA GLU A 100 0.33 -7.08 -7.46
C GLU A 100 -0.82 -8.03 -7.25
N LEU A 101 -0.58 -9.13 -6.55
CA LEU A 101 -1.65 -10.06 -6.24
C LEU A 101 -2.72 -9.38 -5.39
N ALA A 102 -2.29 -8.67 -4.34
CA ALA A 102 -3.24 -8.01 -3.46
C ALA A 102 -4.08 -6.98 -4.22
N LEU A 103 -3.44 -6.19 -5.07
CA LEU A 103 -4.16 -5.19 -5.84
C LEU A 103 -5.14 -5.83 -6.81
N ASN A 104 -4.75 -6.94 -7.43
CA ASN A 104 -5.66 -7.63 -8.32
C ASN A 104 -6.89 -8.15 -7.59
N VAL A 105 -6.69 -8.68 -6.39
CA VAL A 105 -7.82 -9.15 -5.58
C VAL A 105 -8.73 -7.98 -5.23
N ILE A 106 -8.15 -6.84 -4.87
CA ILE A 106 -8.94 -5.67 -4.51
C ILE A 106 -9.72 -5.17 -5.71
N LEU A 107 -9.09 -5.10 -6.88
CA LEU A 107 -9.77 -4.66 -8.09
C LEU A 107 -10.92 -5.59 -8.45
N ASP A 108 -10.73 -6.89 -8.27
CA ASP A 108 -11.78 -7.86 -8.59
C ASP A 108 -12.95 -7.76 -7.63
N CYS A 109 -12.67 -7.48 -6.36
CA CYS A 109 -13.72 -7.44 -5.34
C CYS A 109 -14.48 -6.11 -5.33
N PHE A 110 -13.86 -5.04 -5.76
CA PHE A 110 -14.49 -3.72 -5.73
C PHE A 110 -14.39 -3.04 -7.09
N PRO A 111 -14.98 -3.66 -8.11
CA PRO A 111 -14.89 -3.09 -9.47
C PRO A 111 -15.59 -1.74 -9.56
N GLY A 112 -14.88 -0.78 -10.12
CA GLY A 112 -15.46 0.53 -10.32
C GLY A 112 -15.55 1.40 -9.08
N GLN A 113 -15.08 0.91 -7.93
CA GLN A 113 -15.18 1.67 -6.68
C GLN A 113 -13.86 2.31 -6.28
N ILE A 114 -12.76 1.92 -6.87
CA ILE A 114 -11.46 2.45 -6.47
C ILE A 114 -11.32 3.88 -6.95
N ILE A 115 -10.91 4.74 -6.04
CA ILE A 115 -10.65 6.14 -6.37
C ILE A 115 -9.19 6.25 -6.74
N TYR A 116 -8.93 6.52 -8.02
CA TYR A 116 -7.57 6.62 -8.51
C TYR A 116 -7.08 8.03 -8.37
N ASP A 117 -5.75 8.17 -8.30
CA ASP A 117 -5.13 9.48 -8.38
C ASP A 117 -5.31 9.99 -9.79
N ARG A 118 -6.06 11.08 -9.90
CA ARG A 118 -6.46 11.58 -11.20
C ARG A 118 -5.55 12.65 -11.75
N GLY A 119 -4.56 13.03 -11.02
CA GLY A 119 -3.66 14.05 -11.51
C GLY A 119 -2.96 13.58 -12.77
N ASP A 120 -3.39 14.04 -13.89
CA ASP A 120 -2.83 13.60 -15.15
C ASP A 120 -1.34 13.84 -15.21
N SER A 121 -0.90 14.95 -14.65
CA SER A 121 0.51 15.26 -14.63
C SER A 121 1.31 14.27 -13.80
N ILE A 122 0.67 13.56 -12.92
CA ILE A 122 1.34 12.65 -12.01
C ILE A 122 1.91 11.45 -12.73
N THR A 123 1.31 11.09 -13.85
CA THR A 123 1.79 9.95 -14.62
C THR A 123 3.06 10.26 -15.41
N GLU A 124 3.43 11.52 -15.48
CA GLU A 124 4.61 11.90 -16.24
C GLU A 124 5.88 11.55 -15.48
N GLU A 125 6.84 11.07 -16.21
CA GLU A 125 8.08 10.59 -15.63
C GLU A 125 8.83 11.68 -14.83
N PRO A 126 8.96 12.91 -15.33
CA PRO A 126 9.66 13.91 -14.54
C PRO A 126 9.01 14.18 -13.20
N PHE A 127 7.69 14.16 -13.15
CA PHE A 127 7.00 14.37 -11.88
C PHE A 127 7.29 13.22 -10.92
N ARG A 128 7.25 12.00 -11.42
CA ARG A 128 7.51 10.83 -10.56
C ARG A 128 8.93 10.87 -10.02
N ASN A 129 9.88 11.27 -10.83
CA ASN A 129 11.26 11.36 -10.38
C ASN A 129 11.41 12.40 -9.28
N LYS A 130 10.71 13.52 -9.43
CA LYS A 130 10.76 14.57 -8.43
C LYS A 130 10.18 14.07 -7.10
N VAL A 131 9.06 13.37 -7.16
CA VAL A 131 8.46 12.82 -5.97
C VAL A 131 9.40 11.82 -5.31
N LYS A 132 10.03 10.97 -6.11
CA LYS A 132 10.97 10.00 -5.58
C LYS A 132 12.11 10.69 -4.84
N GLN A 133 12.66 11.75 -5.41
CA GLN A 133 13.75 12.46 -4.77
C GLN A 133 13.31 13.14 -3.48
N ASN A 134 12.11 13.67 -3.48
CA ASN A 134 11.58 14.28 -2.27
C ASN A 134 11.41 13.26 -1.16
N LEU A 135 10.94 12.08 -1.52
CA LEU A 135 10.81 11.00 -0.53
C LEU A 135 12.16 10.59 0.02
N LEU A 136 13.14 10.45 -0.87
CA LEU A 136 14.48 10.07 -0.43
C LEU A 136 15.05 11.08 0.54
N ARG A 137 14.86 12.36 0.24
CA ARG A 137 15.35 13.42 1.10
C ARG A 137 14.68 13.38 2.47
N ARG A 138 13.39 13.17 2.50
CA ARG A 138 12.66 13.08 3.75
C ARG A 138 13.15 11.93 4.60
N ILE A 139 13.31 10.79 3.96
CA ILE A 139 13.74 9.60 4.69
C ILE A 139 15.12 9.81 5.26
N SER A 140 15.99 10.43 4.51
CA SER A 140 17.35 10.71 5.01
C SER A 140 17.33 11.61 6.23
N LYS A 141 16.42 12.58 6.23
CA LYS A 141 16.35 13.50 7.36
C LYS A 141 15.71 12.89 8.59
N ASP A 142 14.79 11.97 8.39
CA ASP A 142 13.97 11.46 9.47
C ASP A 142 14.36 10.08 9.95
N ASP A 143 15.41 9.51 9.39
CA ASP A 143 15.71 8.13 9.74
C ASP A 143 16.04 7.96 11.22
N SER A 144 16.57 9.00 11.85
CA SER A 144 16.87 8.92 13.27
C SER A 144 15.63 9.06 14.14
N LYS A 145 14.55 9.55 13.59
CA LYS A 145 13.33 9.75 14.35
C LYS A 145 12.35 8.62 14.22
N ASN A 146 12.50 7.81 13.20
CA ASN A 146 11.72 6.59 13.03
C ASN A 146 10.23 6.81 13.06
N HIS A 147 9.78 7.80 12.32
CA HIS A 147 8.36 8.07 12.23
C HIS A 147 7.79 7.48 10.96
N PHE A 148 6.46 7.35 10.95
CA PHE A 148 5.79 6.99 9.72
C PHE A 148 6.05 8.05 8.67
N LEU A 149 6.38 7.58 7.48
CA LEU A 149 6.43 8.44 6.31
C LEU A 149 5.20 8.13 5.48
N ALA A 150 4.49 9.16 5.13
CA ALA A 150 3.29 8.99 4.32
C ALA A 150 3.48 9.71 3.01
N PHE A 151 3.27 8.98 1.93
CA PHE A 151 3.26 9.56 0.61
C PHE A 151 1.83 9.51 0.12
N ARG A 152 1.25 10.67 -0.04
CA ARG A 152 -0.10 10.78 -0.55
C ARG A 152 -0.03 11.37 -1.94
N LYS A 153 -0.68 10.72 -2.88
CA LYS A 153 -0.62 11.18 -4.25
C LYS A 153 -1.34 12.49 -4.40
N GLN A 154 -0.83 13.30 -5.29
CA GLN A 154 -1.46 14.58 -5.60
C GLN A 154 -2.70 14.34 -6.44
N GLY A 155 -3.42 15.39 -6.71
CA GLY A 155 -4.61 15.23 -7.53
C GLY A 155 -5.87 15.45 -6.77
N ARG A 156 -5.74 15.94 -5.58
CA ARG A 156 -6.90 16.22 -4.77
C ARG A 156 -7.06 17.66 -4.55
#